data_d24c294d7c5dc40964c18b0fdb436112
#
_entry.id   d24c294d7c5dc40964c18b0fdb436112
#
_cell.length_a   1.000
_cell.length_b   1.000
_cell.length_c   1.000
_cell.angle_alpha   90.00
_cell.angle_beta   90.00
_cell.angle_gamma   90.00
#
_symmetry.space_group_name_H-M   'P 1'
#
loop_
_entity.id
_entity.type
_entity.pdbx_description
1 polymer ?
#
loop_
_entity_poly.entity_id
_entity_poly.type
_entity_poly.pdbx_seq_one_letter_code
_entity_poly.pdbx_strand_id
1 'polypeptide(L)'
;MRQKLFRASAVVLGTVLTAVLVAATVLVTARWRVVGDTVEAAARWTDTDIVLRISEGERQREWQYGGTGQSTPDPHSRFRIGSITKTFVATVVLQLVDEGKVDLDGSIAAQLPDPIPDGNRITVRQLMNHTSGLYDYMKEPGLSTNRWRGDDRFRSHAPRDLLATAVRHDPYFAPGARFRYSNTNYIALGLLIEHVTSHRYGDEIRNRVLTPLRLTATTVPGDDPRIPAPTLTAHRDIDGAGRVEVTEMNPSLDWAAGEMLSTTADLDAFYAALLGGRLISPASLDRMRETVPMGMGFHYGLGLQRFAPPCGDELWGHGGELLGYVSYAFRSTDGRSLTMVLGSAASSDALSLFATVTATYCLA
;
A
#
# COMPACT_ATOMS: atom_id res chain seq x y z
N MET A 1 18.67 -54.63 33.94
CA MET A 1 19.10 -54.22 32.57
C MET A 1 18.11 -53.31 31.85
N ARG A 2 16.79 -53.50 31.93
CA ARG A 2 15.75 -52.67 31.22
C ARG A 2 15.69 -51.21 31.71
N GLN A 3 15.89 -50.87 32.97
CA GLN A 3 15.83 -49.49 33.47
C GLN A 3 17.02 -48.59 33.07
N LYS A 4 18.19 -49.16 32.76
CA LYS A 4 19.35 -48.38 32.27
C LYS A 4 19.21 -48.00 30.80
N LEU A 5 18.58 -48.88 30.01
CA LEU A 5 18.30 -48.57 28.58
C LEU A 5 17.24 -47.46 28.40
N PHE A 6 16.19 -47.39 29.25
CA PHE A 6 15.19 -46.31 29.20
C PHE A 6 15.75 -44.93 29.55
N ARG A 7 16.68 -44.87 30.53
CA ARG A 7 17.34 -43.60 30.92
C ARG A 7 18.32 -43.10 29.83
N ALA A 8 19.03 -43.99 29.17
CA ALA A 8 19.93 -43.62 28.06
C ALA A 8 19.16 -43.06 26.85
N SER A 9 18.01 -43.70 26.47
CA SER A 9 17.17 -43.22 25.40
C SER A 9 16.52 -41.88 25.66
N ALA A 10 16.09 -41.58 26.90
CA ALA A 10 15.51 -40.30 27.27
C ALA A 10 16.53 -39.16 27.25
N VAL A 11 17.77 -39.44 27.66
CA VAL A 11 18.88 -38.45 27.64
C VAL A 11 19.27 -38.13 26.19
N VAL A 12 19.39 -39.14 25.32
CA VAL A 12 19.70 -38.94 23.88
C VAL A 12 18.60 -38.17 23.18
N LEU A 13 17.34 -38.47 23.48
CA LEU A 13 16.20 -37.74 22.86
C LEU A 13 16.16 -36.27 23.32
N GLY A 14 16.46 -36.01 24.61
CA GLY A 14 16.53 -34.66 25.17
C GLY A 14 17.67 -33.84 24.57
N THR A 15 18.86 -34.43 24.38
CA THR A 15 20.00 -33.73 23.75
C THR A 15 19.78 -33.44 22.27
N VAL A 16 19.17 -34.36 21.51
CA VAL A 16 18.83 -34.13 20.11
C VAL A 16 17.76 -33.03 19.96
N LEU A 17 16.72 -33.05 20.80
CA LEU A 17 15.68 -32.02 20.79
C LEU A 17 16.25 -30.64 21.14
N THR A 18 17.14 -30.56 22.13
CA THR A 18 17.82 -29.31 22.51
C THR A 18 18.72 -28.81 21.38
N ALA A 19 19.49 -29.70 20.74
CA ALA A 19 20.34 -29.33 19.61
C ALA A 19 19.53 -28.82 18.39
N VAL A 20 18.41 -29.44 18.08
CA VAL A 20 17.48 -29.02 17.02
C VAL A 20 16.87 -27.65 17.35
N LEU A 21 16.44 -27.44 18.59
CA LEU A 21 15.89 -26.14 19.04
C LEU A 21 16.95 -25.04 19.00
N VAL A 22 18.19 -25.31 19.43
CA VAL A 22 19.29 -24.35 19.36
C VAL A 22 19.63 -24.04 17.91
N ALA A 23 19.73 -25.04 17.02
CA ALA A 23 20.00 -24.83 15.60
C ALA A 23 18.89 -24.00 14.93
N ALA A 24 17.62 -24.31 15.20
CA ALA A 24 16.48 -23.55 14.71
C ALA A 24 16.51 -22.08 15.19
N THR A 25 16.84 -21.87 16.48
CA THR A 25 16.96 -20.52 17.06
C THR A 25 18.10 -19.73 16.41
N VAL A 26 19.24 -20.36 16.17
CA VAL A 26 20.40 -19.74 15.51
C VAL A 26 20.08 -19.36 14.06
N LEU A 27 19.39 -20.25 13.32
CA LEU A 27 18.97 -19.97 11.93
C LEU A 27 17.96 -18.81 11.87
N VAL A 28 16.98 -18.80 12.76
CA VAL A 28 15.99 -17.71 12.83
C VAL A 28 16.64 -16.39 13.21
N THR A 29 17.55 -16.36 14.16
CA THR A 29 18.26 -15.13 14.55
C THR A 29 19.21 -14.63 13.46
N ALA A 30 19.87 -15.55 12.74
CA ALA A 30 20.74 -15.20 11.63
C ALA A 30 19.96 -14.53 10.49
N ARG A 31 18.77 -15.05 10.13
CA ARG A 31 17.88 -14.47 9.13
C ARG A 31 17.53 -13.02 9.44
N TRP A 32 17.07 -12.75 10.65
CA TRP A 32 16.66 -11.40 11.06
C TRP A 32 17.82 -10.41 11.11
N ARG A 33 19.02 -10.89 11.42
CA ARG A 33 20.23 -10.07 11.30
C ARG A 33 20.49 -9.68 9.86
N VAL A 34 20.41 -10.63 8.91
CA VAL A 34 20.58 -10.34 7.47
C VAL A 34 19.57 -9.33 6.98
N VAL A 35 18.30 -9.44 7.40
CA VAL A 35 17.27 -8.41 7.06
C VAL A 35 17.70 -7.04 7.60
N GLY A 36 18.07 -6.95 8.87
CA GLY A 36 18.51 -5.70 9.49
C GLY A 36 19.72 -5.08 8.79
N ASP A 37 20.77 -5.87 8.56
CA ASP A 37 21.99 -5.42 7.88
C ASP A 37 21.70 -4.93 6.44
N THR A 38 20.78 -5.61 5.74
CA THR A 38 20.35 -5.22 4.38
C THR A 38 19.65 -3.88 4.39
N VAL A 39 18.71 -3.68 5.33
CA VAL A 39 17.94 -2.43 5.42
C VAL A 39 18.83 -1.27 5.86
N GLU A 40 19.76 -1.51 6.81
CA GLU A 40 20.74 -0.50 7.23
C GLU A 40 21.69 -0.11 6.10
N ALA A 41 22.19 -1.07 5.33
CA ALA A 41 23.03 -0.80 4.18
C ALA A 41 22.28 0.00 3.11
N ALA A 42 21.02 -0.34 2.87
CA ALA A 42 20.17 0.40 1.93
C ALA A 42 19.92 1.85 2.39
N ALA A 43 19.61 2.08 3.67
CA ALA A 43 19.40 3.42 4.23
C ALA A 43 20.64 4.30 4.06
N ARG A 44 21.82 3.75 4.29
CA ARG A 44 23.10 4.46 4.11
C ARG A 44 23.42 4.73 2.65
N TRP A 45 23.13 3.77 1.76
CA TRP A 45 23.44 3.92 0.33
C TRP A 45 22.50 4.89 -0.37
N THR A 46 21.22 4.87 -0.02
CA THR A 46 20.20 5.76 -0.62
C THR A 46 20.05 7.10 0.12
N ASP A 47 20.78 7.28 1.22
CA ASP A 47 20.67 8.45 2.12
C ASP A 47 19.22 8.76 2.50
N THR A 48 18.46 7.73 2.89
CA THR A 48 17.02 7.85 3.17
C THR A 48 16.65 7.22 4.52
N ASP A 49 15.64 7.77 5.15
CA ASP A 49 15.02 7.20 6.33
C ASP A 49 14.18 5.97 5.93
N ILE A 50 14.33 4.88 6.67
CA ILE A 50 13.58 3.63 6.45
C ILE A 50 12.91 3.20 7.74
N VAL A 51 11.61 2.87 7.65
CA VAL A 51 10.89 2.12 8.68
C VAL A 51 10.38 0.84 8.04
N LEU A 52 10.80 -0.30 8.59
CA LEU A 52 10.38 -1.63 8.16
C LEU A 52 9.70 -2.35 9.34
N ARG A 53 8.55 -2.95 9.09
CA ARG A 53 7.84 -3.84 10.00
C ARG A 53 7.59 -5.18 9.31
N ILE A 54 7.91 -6.28 9.99
CA ILE A 54 7.57 -7.64 9.57
C ILE A 54 6.80 -8.31 10.70
N SER A 55 5.65 -8.94 10.36
CA SER A 55 4.83 -9.69 11.30
C SER A 55 4.71 -11.14 10.84
N GLU A 56 4.84 -12.08 11.80
CA GLU A 56 4.70 -13.53 11.62
C GLU A 56 3.83 -14.09 12.75
N GLY A 57 2.54 -14.26 12.49
CA GLY A 57 1.58 -14.56 13.55
C GLY A 57 1.54 -13.44 14.59
N GLU A 58 1.80 -13.78 15.86
CA GLU A 58 1.85 -12.81 16.96
C GLU A 58 3.23 -12.12 17.10
N ARG A 59 4.24 -12.59 16.39
CA ARG A 59 5.59 -12.02 16.46
C ARG A 59 5.71 -10.87 15.49
N GLN A 60 6.20 -9.74 16.01
CA GLN A 60 6.44 -8.52 15.24
C GLN A 60 7.90 -8.09 15.42
N ARG A 61 8.49 -7.60 14.33
CA ARG A 61 9.84 -7.04 14.32
C ARG A 61 9.83 -5.75 13.53
N GLU A 62 10.58 -4.79 14.02
CA GLU A 62 10.71 -3.47 13.42
C GLU A 62 12.17 -3.08 13.31
N TRP A 63 12.49 -2.40 12.23
CA TRP A 63 13.79 -1.79 11.99
C TRP A 63 13.59 -0.35 11.57
N GLN A 64 14.39 0.53 12.14
CA GLN A 64 14.40 1.95 11.82
C GLN A 64 15.84 2.37 11.57
N TYR A 65 16.06 2.99 10.42
CA TYR A 65 17.36 3.53 10.04
C TYR A 65 17.19 4.94 9.49
N GLY A 66 17.98 5.87 10.03
CA GLY A 66 18.08 7.22 9.50
C GLY A 66 19.09 7.30 8.37
N GLY A 67 18.84 8.13 7.38
CA GLY A 67 19.82 8.52 6.38
C GLY A 67 21.03 9.23 7.00
N THR A 68 22.05 9.52 6.21
CA THR A 68 23.30 10.12 6.68
C THR A 68 23.04 11.44 7.41
N GLY A 69 23.45 11.53 8.68
CA GLY A 69 23.24 12.71 9.51
C GLY A 69 21.81 12.94 10.00
N GLN A 70 20.91 12.00 9.73
CA GLN A 70 19.52 12.02 10.22
C GLN A 70 19.42 11.26 11.56
N SER A 71 18.47 11.65 12.40
CA SER A 71 18.09 10.85 13.57
C SER A 71 17.33 9.61 13.14
N THR A 72 17.45 8.52 13.89
CA THR A 72 16.63 7.32 13.67
C THR A 72 15.14 7.68 13.76
N PRO A 73 14.31 7.36 12.75
CA PRO A 73 12.90 7.67 12.78
C PRO A 73 12.17 6.90 13.90
N ASP A 74 11.09 7.49 14.40
CA ASP A 74 10.21 6.83 15.36
C ASP A 74 9.45 5.68 14.64
N PRO A 75 9.36 4.46 15.19
CA PRO A 75 8.62 3.35 14.58
C PRO A 75 7.12 3.65 14.39
N HIS A 76 6.57 4.58 15.18
CA HIS A 76 5.18 5.02 15.06
C HIS A 76 4.99 6.23 14.14
N SER A 77 6.02 6.62 13.40
CA SER A 77 5.95 7.75 12.48
C SER A 77 4.83 7.58 11.45
N ARG A 78 4.05 8.64 11.30
CA ARG A 78 3.06 8.76 10.22
C ARG A 78 3.74 9.21 8.95
N PHE A 79 3.25 8.71 7.85
CA PHE A 79 3.73 9.05 6.51
C PHE A 79 2.60 9.04 5.49
N ARG A 80 2.84 9.64 4.32
CA ARG A 80 1.90 9.59 3.20
C ARG A 80 1.98 8.22 2.54
N ILE A 81 0.85 7.51 2.51
CA ILE A 81 0.80 6.15 1.99
C ILE A 81 0.58 6.07 0.48
N GLY A 82 0.34 7.21 -0.17
CA GLY A 82 0.14 7.28 -1.61
C GLY A 82 -0.91 6.28 -2.08
N SER A 83 -0.61 5.56 -3.14
CA SER A 83 -1.57 4.65 -3.78
C SER A 83 -2.06 3.48 -2.92
N ILE A 84 -1.50 3.22 -1.75
CA ILE A 84 -2.09 2.27 -0.78
C ILE A 84 -3.51 2.73 -0.39
N THR A 85 -3.81 4.03 -0.45
CA THR A 85 -5.16 4.61 -0.33
C THR A 85 -6.19 3.89 -1.19
N LYS A 86 -5.80 3.44 -2.39
CA LYS A 86 -6.68 2.74 -3.33
C LYS A 86 -7.27 1.46 -2.74
N THR A 87 -6.51 0.75 -1.92
CA THR A 87 -7.03 -0.47 -1.27
C THR A 87 -8.13 -0.14 -0.25
N PHE A 88 -8.01 0.98 0.48
CA PHE A 88 -9.07 1.45 1.39
C PHE A 88 -10.33 1.84 0.61
N VAL A 89 -10.18 2.60 -0.47
CA VAL A 89 -11.30 2.98 -1.35
C VAL A 89 -11.97 1.73 -1.94
N ALA A 90 -11.19 0.79 -2.47
CA ALA A 90 -11.69 -0.47 -3.03
C ALA A 90 -12.44 -1.32 -1.98
N THR A 91 -11.96 -1.33 -0.73
CA THR A 91 -12.64 -2.00 0.37
C THR A 91 -14.04 -1.42 0.60
N VAL A 92 -14.17 -0.08 0.62
CA VAL A 92 -15.48 0.58 0.78
C VAL A 92 -16.38 0.30 -0.42
N VAL A 93 -15.86 0.37 -1.65
CA VAL A 93 -16.66 0.02 -2.85
C VAL A 93 -17.18 -1.41 -2.77
N LEU A 94 -16.35 -2.38 -2.37
CA LEU A 94 -16.77 -3.78 -2.23
C LEU A 94 -17.76 -4.00 -1.08
N GLN A 95 -17.69 -3.22 0.01
CA GLN A 95 -18.75 -3.23 1.04
C GLN A 95 -20.07 -2.71 0.48
N LEU A 96 -20.04 -1.66 -0.36
CA LEU A 96 -21.25 -1.17 -1.03
C LEU A 96 -21.78 -2.16 -2.07
N VAL A 97 -20.93 -2.97 -2.68
CA VAL A 97 -21.35 -4.11 -3.52
C VAL A 97 -22.02 -5.19 -2.67
N ASP A 98 -21.45 -5.55 -1.51
CA ASP A 98 -22.05 -6.52 -0.58
C ASP A 98 -23.41 -6.04 -0.04
N GLU A 99 -23.60 -4.73 0.08
CA GLU A 99 -24.87 -4.08 0.45
C GLU A 99 -25.88 -3.97 -0.72
N GLY A 100 -25.50 -4.35 -1.93
CA GLY A 100 -26.33 -4.22 -3.14
C GLY A 100 -26.54 -2.79 -3.61
N LYS A 101 -25.74 -1.83 -3.12
CA LYS A 101 -25.79 -0.40 -3.48
C LYS A 101 -24.96 -0.06 -4.72
N VAL A 102 -23.96 -0.88 -5.04
CA VAL A 102 -23.10 -0.75 -6.20
C VAL A 102 -23.12 -2.07 -6.98
N ASP A 103 -23.33 -1.99 -8.28
CA ASP A 103 -23.15 -3.12 -9.19
C ASP A 103 -21.72 -3.09 -9.75
N LEU A 104 -20.91 -4.08 -9.34
CA LEU A 104 -19.51 -4.19 -9.71
C LEU A 104 -19.31 -4.31 -11.23
N ASP A 105 -20.22 -5.00 -11.90
CA ASP A 105 -20.18 -5.28 -13.35
C ASP A 105 -21.13 -4.35 -14.14
N GLY A 106 -21.87 -3.51 -13.43
CA GLY A 106 -22.69 -2.46 -14.01
C GLY A 106 -21.87 -1.29 -14.56
N SER A 107 -22.43 -0.58 -15.54
CA SER A 107 -21.77 0.58 -16.14
C SER A 107 -21.63 1.73 -15.13
N ILE A 108 -20.51 2.46 -15.21
CA ILE A 108 -20.30 3.62 -14.34
C ILE A 108 -21.31 4.74 -14.63
N ALA A 109 -21.71 4.93 -15.85
CA ALA A 109 -22.69 5.96 -16.22
C ALA A 109 -24.09 5.72 -15.62
N ALA A 110 -24.43 4.47 -15.29
CA ALA A 110 -25.69 4.15 -14.59
C ALA A 110 -25.63 4.43 -13.08
N GLN A 111 -24.45 4.60 -12.51
CA GLN A 111 -24.20 4.66 -11.07
C GLN A 111 -23.55 5.96 -10.61
N LEU A 112 -22.95 6.73 -11.51
CA LEU A 112 -22.33 8.03 -11.26
C LEU A 112 -22.77 9.01 -12.34
N PRO A 113 -23.44 10.12 -12.03
CA PRO A 113 -23.98 11.06 -13.02
C PRO A 113 -22.91 11.94 -13.68
N ASP A 114 -21.66 11.92 -13.20
CA ASP A 114 -20.56 12.69 -13.79
C ASP A 114 -20.23 12.17 -15.20
N PRO A 115 -20.01 13.06 -16.20
CA PRO A 115 -19.75 12.65 -17.57
C PRO A 115 -18.38 11.97 -17.69
N ILE A 116 -18.37 10.70 -18.08
CA ILE A 116 -17.16 9.89 -18.30
C ILE A 116 -17.23 9.34 -19.72
N PRO A 117 -16.20 9.57 -20.58
CA PRO A 117 -16.12 8.98 -21.91
C PRO A 117 -16.28 7.45 -21.84
N ASP A 118 -17.07 6.88 -22.74
CA ASP A 118 -17.42 5.44 -22.72
C ASP A 118 -18.05 4.94 -21.39
N GLY A 119 -18.58 5.83 -20.55
CA GLY A 119 -19.10 5.51 -19.22
C GLY A 119 -20.18 4.43 -19.20
N ASN A 120 -20.95 4.27 -20.28
CA ASN A 120 -21.92 3.18 -20.46
C ASN A 120 -21.28 1.82 -20.82
N ARG A 121 -19.99 1.79 -21.11
CA ARG A 121 -19.20 0.57 -21.40
C ARG A 121 -18.16 0.28 -20.32
N ILE A 122 -17.77 1.29 -19.54
CA ILE A 122 -16.84 1.13 -18.42
C ILE A 122 -17.61 0.61 -17.20
N THR A 123 -17.17 -0.50 -16.63
CA THR A 123 -17.74 -1.04 -15.39
C THR A 123 -16.98 -0.53 -14.16
N VAL A 124 -17.61 -0.62 -12.97
CA VAL A 124 -16.94 -0.34 -11.69
C VAL A 124 -15.71 -1.25 -11.51
N ARG A 125 -15.81 -2.54 -11.88
CA ARG A 125 -14.68 -3.48 -11.92
C ARG A 125 -13.50 -2.95 -12.73
N GLN A 126 -13.76 -2.41 -13.90
CA GLN A 126 -12.71 -1.90 -14.80
C GLN A 126 -12.05 -0.62 -14.28
N LEU A 127 -12.76 0.20 -13.52
CA LEU A 127 -12.13 1.29 -12.75
C LEU A 127 -11.23 0.74 -11.66
N MET A 128 -11.71 -0.22 -10.86
CA MET A 128 -10.97 -0.78 -9.74
C MET A 128 -9.68 -1.50 -10.15
N ASN A 129 -9.65 -2.17 -11.31
CA ASN A 129 -8.51 -2.95 -11.79
C ASN A 129 -7.69 -2.27 -12.90
N HIS A 130 -7.94 -0.98 -13.17
CA HIS A 130 -7.22 -0.19 -14.17
C HIS A 130 -7.32 -0.71 -15.63
N THR A 131 -8.45 -1.31 -15.98
CA THR A 131 -8.75 -1.71 -17.37
C THR A 131 -9.79 -0.81 -18.06
N SER A 132 -10.16 0.32 -17.46
CA SER A 132 -11.13 1.27 -18.00
C SER A 132 -10.68 1.96 -19.30
N GLY A 133 -9.38 2.16 -19.47
CA GLY A 133 -8.80 2.97 -20.56
C GLY A 133 -8.77 4.47 -20.29
N LEU A 134 -9.31 4.98 -19.18
CA LEU A 134 -9.36 6.42 -18.89
C LEU A 134 -7.97 7.03 -18.81
N TYR A 135 -7.82 8.23 -19.39
CA TYR A 135 -6.61 9.04 -19.28
C TYR A 135 -6.29 9.35 -17.82
N ASP A 136 -5.02 9.32 -17.47
CA ASP A 136 -4.54 9.64 -16.12
C ASP A 136 -4.30 11.14 -16.00
N TYR A 137 -5.13 11.86 -15.22
CA TYR A 137 -5.00 13.31 -15.03
C TYR A 137 -3.62 13.73 -14.50
N MET A 138 -2.90 12.85 -13.79
CA MET A 138 -1.53 13.13 -13.33
C MET A 138 -0.49 13.17 -14.46
N LYS A 139 -0.88 12.88 -15.70
CA LYS A 139 -0.04 13.10 -16.89
C LYS A 139 -0.11 14.54 -17.40
N GLU A 140 -1.07 15.34 -16.92
CA GLU A 140 -1.12 16.76 -17.25
C GLU A 140 0.11 17.50 -16.69
N PRO A 141 0.64 18.47 -17.45
CA PRO A 141 1.67 19.35 -16.94
C PRO A 141 1.23 20.05 -15.63
N GLY A 142 2.06 19.93 -14.59
CA GLY A 142 1.79 20.57 -13.30
C GLY A 142 0.81 19.83 -12.38
N LEU A 143 0.22 18.72 -12.78
CA LEU A 143 -0.71 17.95 -11.95
C LEU A 143 -0.14 16.63 -11.37
N SER A 144 1.17 16.42 -11.38
CA SER A 144 1.76 15.22 -10.77
C SER A 144 2.28 15.53 -9.36
N THR A 145 1.81 14.78 -8.37
CA THR A 145 2.30 14.86 -6.99
C THR A 145 3.70 14.30 -6.81
N ASN A 146 4.13 13.41 -7.69
CA ASN A 146 5.48 12.86 -7.68
C ASN A 146 6.51 13.77 -8.36
N ARG A 147 6.10 14.96 -8.78
CA ARG A 147 6.96 16.00 -9.32
C ARG A 147 7.01 17.19 -8.39
N TRP A 148 8.18 17.80 -8.27
CA TRP A 148 8.30 19.05 -7.54
C TRP A 148 7.44 20.15 -8.17
N ARG A 149 6.65 20.83 -7.33
CA ARG A 149 5.70 21.87 -7.75
C ARG A 149 5.92 23.20 -7.04
N GLY A 150 7.01 23.34 -6.28
CA GLY A 150 7.23 24.55 -5.48
C GLY A 150 6.04 24.82 -4.54
N ASP A 151 5.58 26.07 -4.47
CA ASP A 151 4.45 26.48 -3.63
C ASP A 151 3.09 25.95 -4.16
N ASP A 152 3.00 25.61 -5.45
CA ASP A 152 1.79 24.99 -6.02
C ASP A 152 1.46 23.63 -5.37
N ARG A 153 2.40 23.00 -4.63
CA ARG A 153 2.12 21.78 -3.86
C ARG A 153 1.09 21.99 -2.75
N PHE A 154 0.83 23.23 -2.36
CA PHE A 154 -0.17 23.58 -1.34
C PHE A 154 -1.52 23.96 -1.92
N ARG A 155 -1.66 23.97 -3.25
CA ARG A 155 -2.91 24.29 -3.93
C ARG A 155 -3.95 23.20 -3.72
N SER A 156 -5.17 23.61 -3.35
CA SER A 156 -6.34 22.70 -3.27
C SER A 156 -6.90 22.38 -4.66
N HIS A 157 -7.37 21.15 -4.83
CA HIS A 157 -7.97 20.65 -6.06
C HIS A 157 -9.31 19.97 -5.76
N ALA A 158 -10.38 20.39 -6.44
CA ALA A 158 -11.66 19.70 -6.35
C ALA A 158 -11.64 18.40 -7.16
N PRO A 159 -12.17 17.28 -6.65
CA PRO A 159 -12.11 15.98 -7.33
C PRO A 159 -12.83 15.99 -8.70
N ARG A 160 -13.92 16.75 -8.84
CA ARG A 160 -14.60 16.90 -10.14
C ARG A 160 -13.76 17.64 -11.16
N ASP A 161 -12.91 18.58 -10.77
CA ASP A 161 -12.00 19.27 -11.68
C ASP A 161 -10.88 18.33 -12.15
N LEU A 162 -10.42 17.41 -11.28
CA LEU A 162 -9.46 16.37 -11.66
C LEU A 162 -10.08 15.40 -12.67
N LEU A 163 -11.31 14.94 -12.42
CA LEU A 163 -12.05 14.12 -13.37
C LEU A 163 -12.28 14.87 -14.68
N ALA A 164 -12.77 16.12 -14.63
CA ALA A 164 -12.98 16.96 -15.79
C ALA A 164 -11.71 17.18 -16.62
N THR A 165 -10.55 17.25 -15.98
CA THR A 165 -9.27 17.32 -16.66
C THR A 165 -8.98 16.05 -17.45
N ALA A 166 -9.19 14.88 -16.84
CA ALA A 166 -8.94 13.60 -17.51
C ALA A 166 -9.87 13.37 -18.71
N VAL A 167 -11.15 13.69 -18.57
CA VAL A 167 -12.17 13.40 -19.60
C VAL A 167 -12.11 14.33 -20.81
N ARG A 168 -11.26 15.36 -20.80
CA ARG A 168 -10.93 16.16 -22.00
C ARG A 168 -10.02 15.44 -22.99
N HIS A 169 -9.40 14.34 -22.56
CA HIS A 169 -8.51 13.52 -23.38
C HIS A 169 -9.22 12.25 -23.84
N ASP A 170 -8.83 11.77 -25.00
CA ASP A 170 -9.27 10.48 -25.50
C ASP A 170 -8.81 9.36 -24.57
N PRO A 171 -9.64 8.33 -24.34
CA PRO A 171 -9.21 7.13 -23.64
C PRO A 171 -7.99 6.48 -24.32
N TYR A 172 -7.11 5.90 -23.53
CA TYR A 172 -5.94 5.21 -24.07
C TYR A 172 -6.29 3.98 -24.93
N PHE A 173 -7.44 3.37 -24.67
CA PHE A 173 -7.97 2.18 -25.36
C PHE A 173 -9.43 1.92 -24.94
N ALA A 174 -10.10 1.04 -25.67
CA ALA A 174 -11.47 0.63 -25.33
C ALA A 174 -11.54 -0.10 -23.98
N PRO A 175 -12.60 0.12 -23.17
CA PRO A 175 -12.77 -0.51 -21.88
C PRO A 175 -12.57 -2.03 -21.92
N GLY A 176 -11.79 -2.57 -20.98
CA GLY A 176 -11.47 -4.00 -20.87
C GLY A 176 -10.33 -4.51 -21.75
N ALA A 177 -9.78 -3.70 -22.67
CA ALA A 177 -8.83 -4.19 -23.67
C ALA A 177 -7.45 -4.57 -23.05
N ARG A 178 -7.01 -3.86 -22.03
CA ARG A 178 -5.72 -4.10 -21.36
C ARG A 178 -5.61 -3.34 -20.04
N PHE A 179 -4.59 -3.66 -19.26
CA PHE A 179 -4.21 -2.90 -18.07
C PHE A 179 -3.46 -1.61 -18.44
N ARG A 180 -3.84 -0.50 -17.83
CA ARG A 180 -3.03 0.72 -17.73
C ARG A 180 -3.43 1.51 -16.50
N TYR A 181 -2.50 1.66 -15.59
CA TYR A 181 -2.71 2.40 -14.36
C TYR A 181 -3.15 3.83 -14.64
N SER A 182 -4.24 4.27 -13.99
CA SER A 182 -4.78 5.63 -14.10
C SER A 182 -5.38 6.04 -12.75
N ASN A 183 -4.88 7.14 -12.18
CA ASN A 183 -5.40 7.70 -10.94
C ASN A 183 -6.83 8.21 -11.09
N THR A 184 -7.23 8.61 -12.29
CA THR A 184 -8.60 9.04 -12.63
C THR A 184 -9.64 7.99 -12.24
N ASN A 185 -9.32 6.72 -12.35
CA ASN A 185 -10.22 5.64 -11.95
C ASN A 185 -10.66 5.77 -10.49
N TYR A 186 -9.71 6.10 -9.61
CA TYR A 186 -9.99 6.20 -8.18
C TYR A 186 -10.60 7.54 -7.78
N ILE A 187 -10.39 8.60 -8.57
CA ILE A 187 -11.19 9.81 -8.46
C ILE A 187 -12.68 9.48 -8.75
N ALA A 188 -12.96 8.76 -9.85
CA ALA A 188 -14.32 8.34 -10.18
C ALA A 188 -14.93 7.42 -9.10
N LEU A 189 -14.14 6.48 -8.52
CA LEU A 189 -14.60 5.60 -7.43
C LEU A 189 -14.88 6.36 -6.14
N GLY A 190 -14.07 7.37 -5.78
CA GLY A 190 -14.35 8.25 -4.66
C GLY A 190 -15.64 9.04 -4.84
N LEU A 191 -15.86 9.60 -6.05
CA LEU A 191 -17.12 10.29 -6.40
C LEU A 191 -18.32 9.32 -6.40
N LEU A 192 -18.14 8.07 -6.82
CA LEU A 192 -19.17 7.02 -6.73
C LEU A 192 -19.57 6.75 -5.28
N ILE A 193 -18.59 6.60 -4.37
CA ILE A 193 -18.86 6.42 -2.95
C ILE A 193 -19.70 7.59 -2.42
N GLU A 194 -19.29 8.84 -2.71
CA GLU A 194 -20.02 10.03 -2.24
C GLU A 194 -21.43 10.10 -2.82
N HIS A 195 -21.60 9.76 -4.11
CA HIS A 195 -22.91 9.75 -4.76
C HIS A 195 -23.87 8.72 -4.13
N VAL A 196 -23.40 7.50 -3.93
CA VAL A 196 -24.20 6.37 -3.44
C VAL A 196 -24.55 6.51 -1.96
N THR A 197 -23.64 7.08 -1.17
CA THR A 197 -23.80 7.19 0.29
C THR A 197 -24.30 8.56 0.76
N SER A 198 -24.18 9.60 -0.07
CA SER A 198 -24.39 11.00 0.29
C SER A 198 -23.46 11.50 1.41
N HIS A 199 -22.34 10.81 1.65
CA HIS A 199 -21.32 11.18 2.61
C HIS A 199 -19.99 11.37 1.89
N ARG A 200 -19.06 12.12 2.50
CA ARG A 200 -17.68 12.20 1.98
C ARG A 200 -17.04 10.81 1.98
N TYR A 201 -16.30 10.49 0.93
CA TYR A 201 -15.63 9.19 0.82
C TYR A 201 -14.69 8.92 2.01
N GLY A 202 -14.04 9.96 2.53
CA GLY A 202 -13.18 9.86 3.71
C GLY A 202 -13.94 9.54 4.99
N ASP A 203 -15.18 10.01 5.14
CA ASP A 203 -16.04 9.65 6.27
C ASP A 203 -16.50 8.20 6.18
N GLU A 204 -16.78 7.70 4.95
CA GLU A 204 -17.09 6.30 4.72
C GLU A 204 -15.89 5.40 5.07
N ILE A 205 -14.66 5.76 4.65
CA ILE A 205 -13.45 5.04 5.05
C ILE A 205 -13.32 5.04 6.59
N ARG A 206 -13.47 6.20 7.23
CA ARG A 206 -13.36 6.30 8.69
C ARG A 206 -14.35 5.39 9.39
N ASN A 207 -15.62 5.47 9.00
CA ASN A 207 -16.70 4.77 9.68
C ASN A 207 -16.69 3.27 9.43
N ARG A 208 -16.34 2.84 8.21
CA ARG A 208 -16.41 1.46 7.76
C ARG A 208 -15.13 0.66 7.99
N VAL A 209 -13.98 1.35 8.05
CA VAL A 209 -12.66 0.69 8.13
C VAL A 209 -11.87 1.15 9.35
N LEU A 210 -11.59 2.47 9.47
CA LEU A 210 -10.64 2.95 10.48
C LEU A 210 -11.19 2.76 11.91
N THR A 211 -12.42 3.17 12.15
CA THR A 211 -13.05 3.06 13.48
C THR A 211 -13.25 1.62 13.93
N PRO A 212 -13.82 0.70 13.12
CA PRO A 212 -13.98 -0.71 13.50
C PRO A 212 -12.67 -1.41 13.80
N LEU A 213 -11.60 -1.08 13.08
CA LEU A 213 -10.27 -1.67 13.26
C LEU A 213 -9.41 -0.90 14.27
N ARG A 214 -9.88 0.23 14.80
CA ARG A 214 -9.14 1.12 15.71
C ARG A 214 -7.81 1.61 15.11
N LEU A 215 -7.79 1.92 13.82
CA LEU A 215 -6.61 2.47 13.13
C LEU A 215 -6.48 3.97 13.43
N THR A 216 -6.04 4.29 14.64
CA THR A 216 -6.08 5.67 15.16
C THR A 216 -4.98 6.57 14.61
N ALA A 217 -3.96 6.01 14.00
CA ALA A 217 -2.89 6.74 13.34
C ALA A 217 -3.14 6.93 11.83
N THR A 218 -4.18 6.31 11.28
CA THR A 218 -4.57 6.41 9.87
C THR A 218 -5.65 7.48 9.69
N THR A 219 -5.47 8.36 8.69
CA THR A 219 -6.42 9.45 8.42
C THR A 219 -6.59 9.71 6.93
N VAL A 220 -7.73 10.32 6.59
CA VAL A 220 -8.00 10.94 5.28
C VAL A 220 -7.91 12.45 5.50
N PRO A 221 -6.79 13.11 5.16
CA PRO A 221 -6.50 14.49 5.58
C PRO A 221 -7.29 15.57 4.82
N GLY A 222 -7.82 15.26 3.63
CA GLY A 222 -8.49 16.26 2.78
C GLY A 222 -7.50 17.34 2.31
N ASP A 223 -7.71 18.58 2.70
CA ASP A 223 -6.85 19.73 2.34
C ASP A 223 -5.75 20.04 3.38
N ASP A 224 -5.67 19.30 4.50
CA ASP A 224 -4.64 19.57 5.51
C ASP A 224 -3.26 19.11 5.00
N PRO A 225 -2.31 20.05 4.79
CA PRO A 225 -0.98 19.70 4.28
C PRO A 225 -0.09 19.03 5.32
N ARG A 226 -0.43 19.09 6.59
CA ARG A 226 0.40 18.64 7.72
C ARG A 226 0.27 17.14 7.96
N ILE A 227 1.30 16.56 8.54
CA ILE A 227 1.30 15.21 9.09
C ILE A 227 1.43 15.32 10.62
N PRO A 228 0.49 14.78 11.40
CA PRO A 228 0.60 14.78 12.87
C PRO A 228 1.83 14.00 13.35
N ALA A 229 2.52 14.53 14.35
CA ALA A 229 3.68 13.85 14.95
C ALA A 229 3.29 12.53 15.66
N PRO A 230 4.22 11.56 15.78
CA PRO A 230 5.53 11.55 15.14
C PRO A 230 5.41 11.39 13.61
N THR A 231 6.29 12.05 12.87
CA THR A 231 6.25 12.11 11.41
C THR A 231 7.56 11.61 10.82
N LEU A 232 7.48 10.76 9.81
CA LEU A 232 8.62 10.45 8.95
C LEU A 232 8.83 11.63 8.01
N THR A 233 10.02 12.23 8.03
CA THR A 233 10.37 13.35 7.15
C THR A 233 10.72 12.85 5.75
N ALA A 234 10.29 13.57 4.72
CA ALA A 234 10.64 13.27 3.34
C ALA A 234 11.37 14.43 2.68
N HIS A 235 12.40 14.10 1.90
CA HIS A 235 13.18 15.07 1.14
C HIS A 235 13.25 14.67 -0.34
N ARG A 236 13.52 15.62 -1.19
CA ARG A 236 13.87 15.40 -2.59
C ARG A 236 15.04 16.28 -3.00
N ASP A 237 15.90 15.73 -3.84
CA ASP A 237 16.92 16.53 -4.52
C ASP A 237 16.26 17.25 -5.70
N ILE A 238 16.34 18.57 -5.68
CA ILE A 238 15.74 19.45 -6.68
C ILE A 238 16.86 20.17 -7.42
N ASP A 239 16.89 20.04 -8.73
CA ASP A 239 17.88 20.70 -9.57
C ASP A 239 17.93 22.21 -9.27
N GLY A 240 19.13 22.68 -8.89
CA GLY A 240 19.37 24.09 -8.54
C GLY A 240 18.95 24.52 -7.13
N ALA A 241 18.22 23.68 -6.38
CA ALA A 241 17.81 23.98 -5.01
C ALA A 241 18.42 23.01 -3.97
N GLY A 242 19.07 21.92 -4.41
CA GLY A 242 19.61 20.89 -3.53
C GLY A 242 18.52 20.05 -2.86
N ARG A 243 18.82 19.54 -1.66
CA ARG A 243 17.90 18.68 -0.89
C ARG A 243 16.84 19.55 -0.22
N VAL A 244 15.59 19.37 -0.63
CA VAL A 244 14.42 20.14 -0.16
C VAL A 244 13.50 19.22 0.63
N GLU A 245 13.05 19.65 1.80
CA GLU A 245 12.02 18.95 2.56
C GLU A 245 10.65 19.08 1.86
N VAL A 246 9.98 17.94 1.66
CA VAL A 246 8.71 17.84 0.94
C VAL A 246 7.62 17.15 1.76
N THR A 247 7.82 17.05 3.07
CA THR A 247 6.89 16.37 4.00
C THR A 247 5.48 16.97 3.94
N GLU A 248 5.38 18.29 3.89
CA GLU A 248 4.11 19.00 3.84
C GLU A 248 3.70 19.30 2.40
N MET A 249 2.45 18.96 2.07
CA MET A 249 1.79 19.28 0.80
C MET A 249 0.28 19.14 0.96
N ASN A 250 -0.51 19.90 0.20
CA ASN A 250 -1.94 19.69 0.11
C ASN A 250 -2.20 18.40 -0.69
N PRO A 251 -2.79 17.35 -0.07
CA PRO A 251 -2.93 16.06 -0.73
C PRO A 251 -4.17 15.94 -1.62
N SER A 252 -5.01 16.97 -1.73
CA SER A 252 -6.25 16.95 -2.53
C SER A 252 -6.02 16.67 -4.00
N LEU A 253 -4.80 16.90 -4.53
CA LEU A 253 -4.45 16.48 -5.90
C LEU A 253 -4.50 14.95 -6.06
N ASP A 254 -4.22 14.18 -5.01
CA ASP A 254 -4.31 12.71 -5.00
C ASP A 254 -5.70 12.23 -4.60
N TRP A 255 -6.34 12.91 -3.67
CA TRP A 255 -7.65 12.61 -3.12
C TRP A 255 -7.85 11.09 -2.94
N ALA A 256 -8.96 10.50 -3.41
CA ALA A 256 -9.24 9.06 -3.31
C ALA A 256 -8.22 8.16 -4.02
N ALA A 257 -7.31 8.71 -4.84
CA ALA A 257 -6.23 7.97 -5.47
C ALA A 257 -4.97 7.85 -4.61
N GLY A 258 -4.78 8.70 -3.53
CA GLY A 258 -3.49 8.67 -2.85
C GLY A 258 -3.31 9.52 -1.59
N GLU A 259 -4.33 10.23 -1.06
CA GLU A 259 -4.12 11.27 -0.04
C GLU A 259 -3.83 10.78 1.38
N MET A 260 -4.12 9.52 1.73
CA MET A 260 -4.15 9.08 3.12
C MET A 260 -2.79 9.10 3.80
N LEU A 261 -2.85 9.25 5.12
CA LEU A 261 -1.73 9.10 6.05
C LEU A 261 -1.93 7.82 6.86
N SER A 262 -0.82 7.13 7.20
CA SER A 262 -0.86 5.95 8.07
C SER A 262 0.49 5.69 8.74
N THR A 263 0.59 4.59 9.48
CA THR A 263 1.82 4.01 10.05
C THR A 263 2.01 2.58 9.54
N THR A 264 3.20 2.03 9.67
CA THR A 264 3.46 0.61 9.33
C THR A 264 2.58 -0.34 10.13
N ALA A 265 2.28 -0.03 11.39
CA ALA A 265 1.45 -0.85 12.27
C ALA A 265 -0.03 -0.85 11.83
N ASP A 266 -0.59 0.32 11.51
CA ASP A 266 -1.99 0.41 11.07
C ASP A 266 -2.18 -0.25 9.69
N LEU A 267 -1.22 -0.12 8.78
CA LEU A 267 -1.27 -0.80 7.48
C LEU A 267 -1.21 -2.33 7.63
N ASP A 268 -0.34 -2.85 8.51
CA ASP A 268 -0.29 -4.28 8.83
C ASP A 268 -1.63 -4.79 9.36
N ALA A 269 -2.23 -4.07 10.32
CA ALA A 269 -3.53 -4.40 10.89
C ALA A 269 -4.67 -4.33 9.85
N PHE A 270 -4.63 -3.35 8.95
CA PHE A 270 -5.59 -3.21 7.85
C PHE A 270 -5.54 -4.41 6.90
N TYR A 271 -4.35 -4.75 6.39
CA TYR A 271 -4.22 -5.89 5.47
C TYR A 271 -4.51 -7.23 6.14
N ALA A 272 -4.17 -7.38 7.43
CA ALA A 272 -4.56 -8.56 8.21
C ALA A 272 -6.09 -8.68 8.33
N ALA A 273 -6.80 -7.57 8.48
CA ALA A 273 -8.26 -7.56 8.54
C ALA A 273 -8.92 -7.83 7.18
N LEU A 274 -8.44 -7.16 6.14
CA LEU A 274 -8.98 -7.27 4.78
C LEU A 274 -8.79 -8.68 4.23
N LEU A 275 -7.56 -9.16 4.22
CA LEU A 275 -7.22 -10.47 3.65
C LEU A 275 -7.68 -11.64 4.51
N GLY A 276 -7.93 -11.39 5.80
CA GLY A 276 -8.59 -12.31 6.74
C GLY A 276 -10.12 -12.30 6.67
N GLY A 277 -10.73 -11.59 5.69
CA GLY A 277 -12.18 -11.61 5.45
C GLY A 277 -13.02 -10.89 6.50
N ARG A 278 -12.43 -9.96 7.26
CA ARG A 278 -13.16 -9.22 8.32
C ARG A 278 -13.84 -7.94 7.82
N LEU A 279 -13.51 -7.47 6.60
CA LEU A 279 -13.99 -6.19 6.08
C LEU A 279 -14.99 -6.32 4.94
N ILE A 280 -14.90 -7.36 4.14
CA ILE A 280 -15.76 -7.64 2.99
C ILE A 280 -16.18 -9.12 2.99
N SER A 281 -17.23 -9.46 2.27
CA SER A 281 -17.70 -10.84 2.16
C SER A 281 -16.63 -11.75 1.49
N PRO A 282 -16.66 -13.06 1.75
CA PRO A 282 -15.76 -14.01 1.04
C PRO A 282 -15.86 -13.87 -0.48
N ALA A 283 -17.08 -13.71 -1.02
CA ALA A 283 -17.30 -13.54 -2.45
C ALA A 283 -16.64 -12.27 -3.00
N SER A 284 -16.71 -11.15 -2.27
CA SER A 284 -16.05 -9.89 -2.64
C SER A 284 -14.53 -9.98 -2.51
N LEU A 285 -14.02 -10.72 -1.52
CA LEU A 285 -12.58 -10.97 -1.37
C LEU A 285 -12.04 -11.82 -2.54
N ASP A 286 -12.77 -12.84 -2.96
CA ASP A 286 -12.42 -13.66 -4.13
C ASP A 286 -12.38 -12.81 -5.40
N ARG A 287 -13.40 -11.97 -5.63
CA ARG A 287 -13.42 -11.00 -6.75
C ARG A 287 -12.26 -9.99 -6.67
N MET A 288 -11.90 -9.53 -5.47
CA MET A 288 -10.78 -8.60 -5.25
C MET A 288 -9.45 -9.20 -5.69
N ARG A 289 -9.31 -10.53 -5.57
CA ARG A 289 -8.13 -11.30 -5.96
C ARG A 289 -8.09 -11.73 -7.43
N GLU A 290 -9.14 -11.51 -8.20
CA GLU A 290 -9.12 -11.70 -9.66
C GLU A 290 -8.20 -10.67 -10.30
N THR A 291 -7.05 -11.11 -10.83
CA THR A 291 -5.99 -10.20 -11.26
C THR A 291 -5.76 -10.18 -12.76
N VAL A 292 -5.28 -9.03 -13.25
CA VAL A 292 -4.71 -8.83 -14.58
C VAL A 292 -3.19 -8.59 -14.48
N PRO A 293 -2.37 -8.96 -15.49
CA PRO A 293 -0.94 -8.68 -15.47
C PRO A 293 -0.66 -7.17 -15.43
N MET A 294 0.22 -6.74 -14.52
CA MET A 294 0.63 -5.34 -14.37
C MET A 294 2.04 -5.07 -14.92
N GLY A 295 2.89 -6.10 -14.98
CA GLY A 295 4.31 -6.02 -15.35
C GLY A 295 5.25 -6.24 -14.16
N MET A 296 6.53 -6.51 -14.43
CA MET A 296 7.59 -6.73 -13.44
C MET A 296 7.24 -7.78 -12.35
N GLY A 297 6.52 -8.82 -12.70
CA GLY A 297 6.09 -9.86 -11.76
C GLY A 297 4.88 -9.48 -10.89
N PHE A 298 4.33 -8.27 -11.05
CA PHE A 298 3.12 -7.84 -10.37
C PHE A 298 1.87 -8.13 -11.21
N HIS A 299 0.78 -8.39 -10.51
CA HIS A 299 -0.58 -8.45 -11.03
C HIS A 299 -1.47 -7.49 -10.24
N TYR A 300 -2.58 -7.05 -10.82
CA TYR A 300 -3.49 -6.10 -10.22
C TYR A 300 -4.92 -6.63 -10.18
N GLY A 301 -5.49 -6.69 -8.98
CA GLY A 301 -6.88 -7.05 -8.73
C GLY A 301 -7.78 -5.81 -8.56
N LEU A 302 -8.79 -5.88 -7.70
CA LEU A 302 -9.66 -4.73 -7.42
C LEU A 302 -9.03 -3.86 -6.31
N GLY A 303 -8.13 -2.96 -6.67
CA GLY A 303 -7.40 -2.13 -5.71
C GLY A 303 -6.39 -2.88 -4.85
N LEU A 304 -5.96 -4.03 -5.33
CA LEU A 304 -5.02 -4.91 -4.63
C LEU A 304 -3.98 -5.44 -5.62
N GLN A 305 -2.72 -5.35 -5.26
CA GLN A 305 -1.62 -5.91 -6.04
C GLN A 305 -1.29 -7.31 -5.53
N ARG A 306 -0.86 -8.19 -6.46
CA ARG A 306 -0.26 -9.48 -6.14
C ARG A 306 1.18 -9.48 -6.66
N PHE A 307 2.09 -9.92 -5.81
CA PHE A 307 3.48 -10.17 -6.15
C PHE A 307 3.85 -11.60 -5.72
N ALA A 308 4.51 -12.35 -6.59
CA ALA A 308 5.01 -13.69 -6.30
C ALA A 308 6.54 -13.64 -6.18
N PRO A 309 7.11 -13.64 -4.96
CA PRO A 309 8.56 -13.74 -4.77
C PRO A 309 9.07 -15.12 -5.18
N PRO A 310 10.39 -15.30 -5.36
CA PRO A 310 10.98 -16.56 -5.84
C PRO A 310 10.66 -17.80 -4.99
N CYS A 311 10.29 -17.64 -3.72
CA CYS A 311 9.92 -18.74 -2.82
C CYS A 311 8.53 -19.32 -3.06
N GLY A 312 7.76 -18.78 -3.98
CA GLY A 312 6.45 -19.29 -4.35
C GLY A 312 5.27 -18.81 -3.49
N ASP A 313 5.53 -18.06 -2.42
CA ASP A 313 4.45 -17.44 -1.63
C ASP A 313 3.83 -16.28 -2.40
N GLU A 314 2.51 -16.18 -2.39
CA GLU A 314 1.83 -15.02 -2.95
C GLU A 314 1.71 -13.91 -1.90
N LEU A 315 2.23 -12.73 -2.24
CA LEU A 315 2.10 -11.52 -1.44
C LEU A 315 1.00 -10.64 -2.02
N TRP A 316 0.04 -10.28 -1.19
CA TRP A 316 -1.09 -9.43 -1.53
C TRP A 316 -1.02 -8.12 -0.76
N GLY A 317 -1.19 -7.00 -1.45
CA GLY A 317 -1.07 -5.69 -0.82
C GLY A 317 -1.09 -4.57 -1.84
N HIS A 318 -0.36 -3.48 -1.57
CA HIS A 318 -0.20 -2.40 -2.53
C HIS A 318 1.08 -1.61 -2.25
N GLY A 319 1.69 -1.09 -3.30
CA GLY A 319 2.74 -0.09 -3.22
C GLY A 319 2.17 1.34 -3.24
N GLY A 320 2.88 2.27 -2.63
CA GLY A 320 2.51 3.69 -2.63
C GLY A 320 3.69 4.58 -2.92
N GLU A 321 3.43 5.66 -3.67
CA GLU A 321 4.40 6.71 -3.92
C GLU A 321 3.70 8.06 -3.84
N LEU A 322 4.26 9.00 -3.09
CA LEU A 322 3.78 10.36 -3.01
C LEU A 322 4.88 11.29 -2.51
N LEU A 323 5.35 12.17 -3.38
CA LEU A 323 6.32 13.25 -3.17
C LEU A 323 7.35 12.94 -2.06
N GLY A 324 8.34 12.10 -2.39
CA GLY A 324 9.42 11.71 -1.48
C GLY A 324 9.16 10.46 -0.65
N TYR A 325 7.91 10.05 -0.46
CA TYR A 325 7.60 8.77 0.20
C TYR A 325 7.42 7.66 -0.81
N VAL A 326 8.04 6.51 -0.54
CA VAL A 326 7.75 5.24 -1.22
C VAL A 326 7.45 4.19 -0.17
N SER A 327 6.34 3.49 -0.30
CA SER A 327 5.90 2.49 0.67
C SER A 327 5.40 1.21 0.02
N TYR A 328 5.56 0.11 0.72
CA TYR A 328 5.02 -1.20 0.37
C TYR A 328 4.36 -1.81 1.59
N ALA A 329 3.13 -2.30 1.45
CA ALA A 329 2.42 -3.03 2.49
C ALA A 329 1.83 -4.29 1.87
N PHE A 330 2.42 -5.43 2.20
CA PHE A 330 2.07 -6.73 1.63
C PHE A 330 1.92 -7.79 2.71
N ARG A 331 1.03 -8.74 2.45
CA ARG A 331 0.78 -9.89 3.33
C ARG A 331 0.68 -11.16 2.51
N SER A 332 1.31 -12.23 2.98
CA SER A 332 1.22 -13.57 2.38
C SER A 332 -0.05 -14.30 2.81
N THR A 333 -0.39 -15.34 2.08
CA THR A 333 -1.58 -16.16 2.36
C THR A 333 -1.45 -16.95 3.68
N ASP A 334 -0.23 -17.23 4.13
CA ASP A 334 0.05 -17.88 5.42
C ASP A 334 0.06 -16.88 6.61
N GLY A 335 -0.23 -15.60 6.34
CA GLY A 335 -0.42 -14.58 7.37
C GLY A 335 0.83 -13.82 7.76
N ARG A 336 1.96 -14.02 7.10
CA ARG A 336 3.14 -13.17 7.26
C ARG A 336 2.96 -11.84 6.54
N SER A 337 3.43 -10.74 7.09
CA SER A 337 3.31 -9.42 6.47
C SER A 337 4.65 -8.67 6.47
N LEU A 338 4.76 -7.78 5.47
CA LEU A 338 5.87 -6.84 5.33
C LEU A 338 5.28 -5.46 5.02
N THR A 339 5.57 -4.50 5.88
CA THR A 339 5.24 -3.09 5.65
C THR A 339 6.50 -2.25 5.75
N MET A 340 6.82 -1.52 4.69
CA MET A 340 8.04 -0.72 4.58
C MET A 340 7.70 0.66 4.04
N VAL A 341 8.36 1.68 4.59
CA VAL A 341 8.35 3.03 4.03
C VAL A 341 9.76 3.59 3.99
N LEU A 342 10.04 4.30 2.91
CA LEU A 342 11.25 5.09 2.69
C LEU A 342 10.84 6.55 2.54
N GLY A 343 11.52 7.44 3.28
CA GLY A 343 11.47 8.87 3.06
C GLY A 343 12.62 9.29 2.15
N SER A 344 12.36 10.02 1.07
CA SER A 344 13.39 10.55 0.17
C SER A 344 14.01 9.57 -0.84
N ALA A 345 13.45 8.38 -1.02
CA ALA A 345 13.97 7.38 -1.96
C ALA A 345 13.45 7.59 -3.39
N ALA A 346 14.24 7.17 -4.37
CA ALA A 346 13.73 6.91 -5.70
C ALA A 346 12.91 5.60 -5.72
N SER A 347 11.87 5.56 -6.54
CA SER A 347 10.99 4.37 -6.63
C SER A 347 11.73 3.11 -7.05
N SER A 348 12.78 3.23 -7.89
CA SER A 348 13.64 2.11 -8.30
C SER A 348 14.41 1.51 -7.13
N ASP A 349 14.95 2.35 -6.24
CA ASP A 349 15.74 1.91 -5.08
C ASP A 349 14.84 1.23 -4.05
N ALA A 350 13.65 1.81 -3.82
CA ALA A 350 12.65 1.22 -2.96
C ALA A 350 12.14 -0.14 -3.47
N LEU A 351 11.94 -0.29 -4.79
CA LEU A 351 11.55 -1.57 -5.39
C LEU A 351 12.67 -2.61 -5.26
N SER A 352 13.92 -2.20 -5.46
CA SER A 352 15.09 -3.07 -5.29
C SER A 352 15.23 -3.55 -3.85
N LEU A 353 15.03 -2.65 -2.87
CA LEU A 353 15.03 -3.01 -1.46
C LEU A 353 13.85 -3.95 -1.12
N PHE A 354 12.65 -3.66 -1.60
CA PHE A 354 11.48 -4.53 -1.41
C PHE A 354 11.75 -5.95 -1.94
N ALA A 355 12.30 -6.07 -3.16
CA ALA A 355 12.66 -7.36 -3.75
C ALA A 355 13.73 -8.09 -2.92
N THR A 356 14.74 -7.37 -2.41
CA THR A 356 15.81 -7.94 -1.59
C THR A 356 15.29 -8.43 -0.23
N VAL A 357 14.46 -7.62 0.44
CA VAL A 357 13.85 -7.99 1.72
C VAL A 357 12.92 -9.19 1.55
N THR A 358 12.11 -9.23 0.50
CA THR A 358 11.24 -10.37 0.21
C THR A 358 12.02 -11.63 -0.15
N ALA A 359 13.12 -11.52 -0.90
CA ALA A 359 14.01 -12.66 -1.18
C ALA A 359 14.65 -13.22 0.10
N THR A 360 15.14 -12.34 0.99
CA THR A 360 15.70 -12.76 2.29
C THR A 360 14.63 -13.40 3.18
N TYR A 361 13.40 -12.91 3.10
CA TYR A 361 12.24 -13.47 3.78
C TYR A 361 11.89 -14.88 3.27
N CYS A 362 12.16 -15.18 2.00
CA CYS A 362 11.97 -16.49 1.38
C CYS A 362 13.00 -17.54 1.79
N LEU A 363 14.16 -17.12 2.30
CA LEU A 363 15.25 -18.03 2.72
C LEU A 363 15.00 -18.70 4.08
N ALA A 364 13.80 -18.61 4.59
CA ALA A 364 13.35 -19.20 5.86
C ALA A 364 12.33 -20.38 5.66
#